data_f412227dd7ce915f2270004017565fb1
#
_entry.id   f412227dd7ce915f2270004017565fb1
#
_cell.length_a   1.000
_cell.length_b   1.000
_cell.length_c   1.000
_cell.angle_alpha   90.00
_cell.angle_beta   90.00
_cell.angle_gamma   90.00
#
_symmetry.space_group_name_H-M   'P 1'
#
loop_
_entity.id
_entity.type
_entity.pdbx_description
1 polymer ?
#
loop_
_entity_poly.entity_id
_entity_poly.type
_entity_poly.pdbx_seq_one_letter_code
_entity_poly.pdbx_strand_id
1 'polypeptide(L)'
;MARSRLTIGWARTVAAGWALMAICLACVGASSQIIGRPTWWADDERWSTVLVSIFVVLVFGAATAVAAWALFRRPFTPLISTTGAVLLGASALVDIDTSPGSAVVTGALAASALLLSIGSFSGIERPDTSSTSVVGD
;
A
#
# COMPACT_ATOMS: atom_id res chain seq x y z
N MET A 1 5.14 -2.52 -27.15
CA MET A 1 4.73 -1.58 -26.08
C MET A 1 5.85 -1.52 -25.04
N ALA A 2 6.55 -0.41 -24.93
CA ALA A 2 7.58 -0.22 -23.91
C ALA A 2 6.89 -0.25 -22.53
N ARG A 3 7.25 -1.21 -21.68
CA ARG A 3 6.69 -1.33 -20.33
C ARG A 3 7.27 -0.21 -19.49
N SER A 4 6.44 0.74 -19.09
CA SER A 4 6.81 1.82 -18.20
C SER A 4 7.26 1.26 -16.85
N ARG A 5 8.50 1.54 -16.45
CA ARG A 5 9.07 1.12 -15.16
C ARG A 5 9.33 2.34 -14.30
N LEU A 6 9.27 2.18 -12.99
CA LEU A 6 9.69 3.22 -12.06
C LEU A 6 11.21 3.37 -12.05
N THR A 7 11.70 4.60 -11.86
CA THR A 7 13.09 4.86 -11.51
C THR A 7 13.45 4.14 -10.20
N ILE A 8 14.73 3.82 -10.02
CA ILE A 8 15.20 3.11 -8.81
C ILE A 8 14.86 3.88 -7.53
N GLY A 9 14.97 5.20 -7.55
CA GLY A 9 14.62 6.05 -6.43
C GLY A 9 13.15 5.88 -6.04
N TRP A 10 12.25 6.07 -6.98
CA TRP A 10 10.81 5.92 -6.73
C TRP A 10 10.41 4.49 -6.33
N ALA A 11 11.03 3.48 -6.93
CA ALA A 11 10.77 2.10 -6.55
C ALA A 11 11.10 1.83 -5.07
N ARG A 12 12.25 2.34 -4.59
CA ARG A 12 12.66 2.24 -3.19
C ARG A 12 11.75 3.06 -2.26
N THR A 13 11.37 4.26 -2.66
CA THR A 13 10.47 5.12 -1.87
C THR A 13 9.10 4.48 -1.69
N VAL A 14 8.50 3.94 -2.75
CA VAL A 14 7.21 3.23 -2.68
C VAL A 14 7.33 1.98 -1.81
N ALA A 15 8.39 1.19 -1.99
CA ALA A 15 8.61 -0.01 -1.18
C ALA A 15 8.80 0.31 0.31
N ALA A 16 9.61 1.32 0.63
CA ALA A 16 9.82 1.76 2.02
C ALA A 16 8.52 2.30 2.63
N GLY A 17 7.74 3.07 1.88
CA GLY A 17 6.45 3.57 2.32
C GLY A 17 5.47 2.45 2.68
N TRP A 18 5.34 1.45 1.83
CA TRP A 18 4.47 0.30 2.10
C TRP A 18 4.99 -0.59 3.24
N ALA A 19 6.30 -0.76 3.39
CA ALA A 19 6.89 -1.46 4.53
C ALA A 19 6.59 -0.72 5.85
N LEU A 20 6.75 0.61 5.86
CA LEU A 20 6.40 1.42 7.02
C LEU A 20 4.90 1.35 7.35
N MET A 21 4.03 1.36 6.34
CA MET A 21 2.59 1.18 6.54
C MET A 21 2.24 -0.16 7.16
N ALA A 22 2.89 -1.24 6.73
CA ALA A 22 2.70 -2.56 7.34
C ALA A 22 3.08 -2.53 8.84
N ILE A 23 4.18 -1.86 9.20
CA ILE A 23 4.58 -1.69 10.60
C ILE A 23 3.55 -0.86 11.38
N CYS A 24 3.08 0.27 10.81
CA CYS A 24 2.05 1.10 11.45
C CYS A 24 0.74 0.34 11.64
N LEU A 25 0.30 -0.45 10.66
CA LEU A 25 -0.88 -1.30 10.77
C LEU A 25 -0.73 -2.34 11.88
N ALA A 26 0.46 -2.94 12.02
CA ALA A 26 0.74 -3.86 13.14
C ALA A 26 0.62 -3.16 14.49
N CYS A 27 1.15 -1.94 14.61
CA CYS A 27 1.01 -1.13 15.82
C CYS A 27 -0.46 -0.78 16.12
N VAL A 28 -1.24 -0.40 15.10
CA VAL A 28 -2.67 -0.12 15.24
C VAL A 28 -3.42 -1.36 15.70
N GLY A 29 -3.19 -2.51 15.04
CA GLY A 29 -3.81 -3.77 15.42
C GLY A 29 -3.49 -4.17 16.87
N ALA A 30 -2.22 -4.13 17.27
CA ALA A 30 -1.82 -4.43 18.62
C ALA A 30 -2.41 -3.46 19.65
N SER A 31 -2.39 -2.16 19.36
CA SER A 31 -2.95 -1.14 20.27
C SER A 31 -4.46 -1.28 20.43
N SER A 32 -5.17 -1.58 19.34
CA SER A 32 -6.62 -1.75 19.37
C SER A 32 -7.05 -2.94 20.22
N GLN A 33 -6.29 -4.02 20.21
CA GLN A 33 -6.48 -5.18 21.08
C GLN A 33 -6.29 -4.83 22.57
N ILE A 34 -5.23 -4.08 22.90
CA ILE A 34 -4.93 -3.67 24.28
C ILE A 34 -6.04 -2.75 24.84
N ILE A 35 -6.62 -1.89 23.99
CA ILE A 35 -7.69 -0.96 24.38
C ILE A 35 -9.05 -1.67 24.47
N GLY A 36 -9.18 -2.91 24.00
CA GLY A 36 -10.44 -3.66 23.97
C GLY A 36 -11.40 -3.16 22.87
N ARG A 37 -10.88 -2.52 21.84
CA ARG A 37 -11.63 -2.09 20.64
C ARG A 37 -10.88 -2.55 19.39
N PRO A 38 -10.91 -3.86 19.10
CA PRO A 38 -10.16 -4.43 17.98
C PRO A 38 -10.63 -3.83 16.64
N THR A 39 -9.70 -3.74 15.71
CA THR A 39 -10.01 -3.42 14.31
C THR A 39 -10.83 -4.56 13.70
N TRP A 40 -11.67 -4.27 12.71
CA TRP A 40 -12.59 -5.25 12.11
C TRP A 40 -11.89 -6.54 11.63
N TRP A 41 -10.63 -6.45 11.18
CA TRP A 41 -9.85 -7.58 10.69
C TRP A 41 -9.12 -8.36 11.79
N ALA A 42 -9.09 -7.84 13.02
CA ALA A 42 -8.45 -8.45 14.18
C ALA A 42 -9.45 -8.72 15.33
N ASP A 43 -10.75 -8.66 15.05
CA ASP A 43 -11.84 -8.84 16.01
C ASP A 43 -12.18 -10.33 16.14
N ASP A 44 -11.67 -10.96 17.19
CA ASP A 44 -11.87 -12.38 17.50
C ASP A 44 -13.21 -12.66 18.19
N GLU A 45 -13.90 -11.64 18.70
CA GLU A 45 -15.28 -11.76 19.19
C GLU A 45 -16.28 -11.83 18.03
N ARG A 46 -15.99 -11.09 16.95
CA ARG A 46 -16.85 -11.02 15.75
C ARG A 46 -16.59 -12.16 14.77
N TRP A 47 -15.36 -12.60 14.65
CA TRP A 47 -14.92 -13.57 13.63
C TRP A 47 -14.25 -14.78 14.28
N SER A 48 -14.38 -15.95 13.65
CA SER A 48 -13.61 -17.12 14.10
C SER A 48 -12.10 -16.87 13.97
N THR A 49 -11.30 -17.49 14.83
CA THR A 49 -9.82 -17.39 14.80
C THR A 49 -9.22 -17.65 13.42
N VAL A 50 -9.83 -18.56 12.65
CA VAL A 50 -9.39 -18.87 11.29
C VAL A 50 -9.62 -17.66 10.36
N LEU A 51 -10.77 -17.00 10.44
CA LEU A 51 -11.06 -15.82 9.61
C LEU A 51 -10.18 -14.64 10.00
N VAL A 52 -9.96 -14.40 11.28
CA VAL A 52 -9.02 -13.37 11.76
C VAL A 52 -7.63 -13.63 11.19
N SER A 53 -7.14 -14.88 11.25
CA SER A 53 -5.84 -15.23 10.68
C SER A 53 -5.77 -14.96 9.17
N ILE A 54 -6.83 -15.28 8.43
CA ILE A 54 -6.91 -15.01 6.98
C ILE A 54 -6.88 -13.50 6.73
N PHE A 55 -7.64 -12.68 7.47
CA PHE A 55 -7.66 -11.24 7.31
C PHE A 55 -6.30 -10.61 7.62
N VAL A 56 -5.65 -11.04 8.68
CA VAL A 56 -4.29 -10.60 9.04
C VAL A 56 -3.32 -10.91 7.89
N VAL A 57 -3.33 -12.14 7.38
CA VAL A 57 -2.47 -12.54 6.25
C VAL A 57 -2.78 -11.71 5.00
N LEU A 58 -4.05 -11.43 4.70
CA LEU A 58 -4.44 -10.61 3.56
C LEU A 58 -3.96 -9.16 3.70
N VAL A 59 -4.18 -8.52 4.85
CA VAL A 59 -3.80 -7.13 5.09
C VAL A 59 -2.28 -6.95 5.00
N PHE A 60 -1.52 -7.77 5.73
CA PHE A 60 -0.05 -7.69 5.73
C PHE A 60 0.57 -8.24 4.45
N GLY A 61 -0.01 -9.30 3.90
CA GLY A 61 0.42 -9.90 2.63
C GLY A 61 0.24 -8.92 1.47
N ALA A 62 -0.87 -8.19 1.41
CA ALA A 62 -1.11 -7.17 0.39
C ALA A 62 -0.07 -6.04 0.48
N ALA A 63 0.17 -5.47 1.67
CA ALA A 63 1.16 -4.42 1.86
C ALA A 63 2.57 -4.89 1.49
N THR A 64 2.95 -6.10 1.91
CA THR A 64 4.24 -6.72 1.58
C THR A 64 4.37 -7.00 0.08
N ALA A 65 3.29 -7.47 -0.55
CA ALA A 65 3.27 -7.73 -1.99
C ALA A 65 3.47 -6.44 -2.80
N VAL A 66 2.82 -5.33 -2.42
CA VAL A 66 3.02 -4.03 -3.08
C VAL A 66 4.45 -3.54 -2.90
N ALA A 67 5.03 -3.66 -1.70
CA ALA A 67 6.42 -3.31 -1.44
C ALA A 67 7.39 -4.13 -2.30
N ALA A 68 7.21 -5.45 -2.34
CA ALA A 68 8.02 -6.34 -3.17
C ALA A 68 7.86 -6.04 -4.67
N TRP A 69 6.61 -5.84 -5.13
CA TRP A 69 6.32 -5.47 -6.52
C TRP A 69 7.05 -4.20 -6.95
N ALA A 70 7.09 -3.19 -6.06
CA ALA A 70 7.82 -1.94 -6.29
C ALA A 70 9.33 -2.17 -6.33
N LEU A 71 9.91 -2.95 -5.41
CA LEU A 71 11.34 -3.27 -5.37
C LEU A 71 11.82 -3.97 -6.65
N PHE A 72 11.02 -4.89 -7.18
CA PHE A 72 11.31 -5.58 -8.45
C PHE A 72 11.04 -4.72 -9.69
N ARG A 73 10.66 -3.45 -9.51
CA ARG A 73 10.39 -2.49 -10.60
C ARG A 73 9.42 -3.07 -11.64
N ARG A 74 8.41 -3.80 -11.16
CA ARG A 74 7.41 -4.41 -12.03
C ARG A 74 6.53 -3.34 -12.70
N PRO A 75 5.99 -3.59 -13.91
CA PRO A 75 5.07 -2.67 -14.55
C PRO A 75 3.81 -2.48 -13.70
N PHE A 76 3.12 -1.35 -13.89
CA PHE A 76 1.89 -0.99 -13.20
C PHE A 76 2.02 -0.78 -11.67
N THR A 77 3.22 -0.63 -11.13
CA THR A 77 3.45 -0.36 -9.70
C THR A 77 2.61 0.82 -9.18
N PRO A 78 2.52 1.99 -9.85
CA PRO A 78 1.68 3.08 -9.38
C PRO A 78 0.19 2.70 -9.26
N LEU A 79 -0.34 1.95 -10.22
CA LEU A 79 -1.73 1.50 -10.21
C LEU A 79 -2.00 0.52 -9.06
N ILE A 80 -1.12 -0.47 -8.88
CA ILE A 80 -1.24 -1.46 -7.80
C ILE A 80 -1.16 -0.76 -6.43
N SER A 81 -0.24 0.18 -6.27
CA SER A 81 -0.09 0.99 -5.06
C SER A 81 -1.34 1.84 -4.80
N THR A 82 -1.91 2.48 -5.84
CA THR A 82 -3.15 3.26 -5.72
C THR A 82 -4.32 2.38 -5.30
N THR A 83 -4.47 1.22 -5.93
CA THR A 83 -5.53 0.25 -5.57
C THR A 83 -5.40 -0.19 -4.12
N GLY A 84 -4.18 -0.52 -3.67
CA GLY A 84 -3.91 -0.87 -2.28
C GLY A 84 -4.28 0.27 -1.31
N ALA A 85 -3.95 1.51 -1.65
CA ALA A 85 -4.28 2.68 -0.85
C ALA A 85 -5.81 2.91 -0.74
N VAL A 86 -6.54 2.72 -1.84
CA VAL A 86 -8.01 2.83 -1.84
C VAL A 86 -8.65 1.73 -1.00
N LEU A 87 -8.17 0.49 -1.11
CA LEU A 87 -8.66 -0.62 -0.30
C LEU A 87 -8.38 -0.40 1.20
N LEU A 88 -7.20 0.14 1.53
CA LEU A 88 -6.87 0.50 2.91
C LEU A 88 -7.80 1.61 3.43
N GLY A 89 -8.12 2.61 2.61
CA GLY A 89 -9.09 3.65 2.94
C GLY A 89 -10.50 3.10 3.15
N ALA A 90 -10.95 2.19 2.29
CA ALA A 90 -12.22 1.51 2.45
C ALA A 90 -12.27 0.68 3.76
N SER A 91 -11.17 0.02 4.11
CA SER A 91 -11.02 -0.70 5.39
C SER A 91 -11.19 0.22 6.60
N ALA A 92 -10.67 1.46 6.54
CA ALA A 92 -10.84 2.42 7.61
C ALA A 92 -12.31 2.82 7.84
N LEU A 93 -13.13 2.85 6.78
CA LEU A 93 -14.55 3.18 6.89
C LEU A 93 -15.34 2.13 7.68
N VAL A 94 -14.91 0.87 7.63
CA VAL A 94 -15.56 -0.22 8.38
C VAL A 94 -15.37 -0.06 9.90
N ASP A 95 -14.30 0.58 10.33
CA ASP A 95 -13.96 0.78 11.74
C ASP A 95 -14.55 2.06 12.36
N ILE A 96 -15.22 2.92 11.58
CA ILE A 96 -15.69 4.23 12.07
C ILE A 96 -16.57 4.09 13.31
N ASP A 97 -17.49 3.14 13.31
CA ASP A 97 -18.47 2.98 14.38
C ASP A 97 -17.92 2.14 15.55
N THR A 98 -17.04 1.19 15.26
CA THR A 98 -16.54 0.22 16.26
C THR A 98 -15.26 0.67 16.93
N SER A 99 -14.35 1.22 16.15
CA SER A 99 -13.02 1.65 16.59
C SER A 99 -12.60 2.97 15.93
N PRO A 100 -13.22 4.11 16.28
CA PRO A 100 -13.00 5.38 15.59
C PRO A 100 -11.53 5.84 15.63
N GLY A 101 -10.78 5.51 16.69
CA GLY A 101 -9.35 5.81 16.78
C GLY A 101 -8.52 5.07 15.72
N SER A 102 -8.76 3.78 15.54
CA SER A 102 -8.09 3.00 14.49
C SER A 102 -8.53 3.42 13.10
N ALA A 103 -9.80 3.79 12.92
CA ALA A 103 -10.33 4.31 11.66
C ALA A 103 -9.59 5.59 11.22
N VAL A 104 -9.38 6.54 12.12
CA VAL A 104 -8.64 7.79 11.84
C VAL A 104 -7.20 7.49 11.45
N VAL A 105 -6.50 6.65 12.20
CA VAL A 105 -5.10 6.32 11.90
C VAL A 105 -4.99 5.56 10.59
N THR A 106 -5.83 4.55 10.36
CA THR A 106 -5.84 3.78 9.10
C THR A 106 -6.20 4.68 7.91
N GLY A 107 -7.14 5.60 8.09
CA GLY A 107 -7.48 6.60 7.07
C GLY A 107 -6.32 7.54 6.75
N ALA A 108 -5.58 8.00 7.75
CA ALA A 108 -4.38 8.81 7.53
C ALA A 108 -3.27 8.04 6.81
N LEU A 109 -3.08 6.75 7.13
CA LEU A 109 -2.16 5.86 6.43
C LEU A 109 -2.60 5.68 4.97
N ALA A 110 -3.89 5.47 4.72
CA ALA A 110 -4.44 5.33 3.38
C ALA A 110 -4.24 6.61 2.54
N ALA A 111 -4.47 7.78 3.13
CA ALA A 111 -4.22 9.07 2.48
C ALA A 111 -2.73 9.25 2.14
N SER A 112 -1.83 8.89 3.05
CA SER A 112 -0.39 8.92 2.83
C SER A 112 0.04 7.96 1.72
N ALA A 113 -0.53 6.74 1.68
CA ALA A 113 -0.30 5.76 0.62
C ALA A 113 -0.79 6.28 -0.73
N LEU A 114 -1.93 6.96 -0.75
CA LEU A 114 -2.49 7.53 -1.97
C LEU A 114 -1.60 8.65 -2.51
N LEU A 115 -1.15 9.56 -1.67
CA LEU A 115 -0.22 10.63 -2.06
C LEU A 115 1.10 10.06 -2.59
N LEU A 116 1.66 9.04 -1.93
CA LEU A 116 2.86 8.33 -2.38
C LEU A 116 2.63 7.69 -3.75
N SER A 117 1.47 7.08 -3.96
CA SER A 117 1.10 6.43 -5.21
C SER A 117 0.97 7.45 -6.35
N ILE A 118 0.29 8.57 -6.10
CA ILE A 118 0.16 9.67 -7.07
C ILE A 118 1.53 10.24 -7.41
N GLY A 119 2.37 10.51 -6.42
CA GLY A 119 3.74 10.99 -6.63
C GLY A 119 4.57 10.03 -7.49
N SER A 120 4.36 8.72 -7.35
CA SER A 120 5.11 7.71 -8.11
C SER A 120 4.84 7.73 -9.62
N PHE A 121 3.73 8.31 -10.09
CA PHE A 121 3.47 8.50 -11.52
C PHE A 121 4.48 9.46 -12.17
N SER A 122 5.02 10.43 -11.43
CA SER A 122 6.09 11.31 -11.92
C SER A 122 7.43 10.61 -12.08
N GLY A 123 7.61 9.47 -11.42
CA GLY A 123 8.84 8.67 -11.47
C GLY A 123 8.87 7.59 -12.56
N ILE A 124 7.95 7.62 -13.52
CA ILE A 124 7.91 6.66 -14.63
C ILE A 124 8.98 7.03 -15.67
N GLU A 125 9.87 6.08 -15.97
CA GLU A 125 10.86 6.22 -17.03
C GLU A 125 10.18 6.36 -18.41
N ARG A 126 10.43 7.46 -19.12
CA ARG A 126 9.99 7.63 -20.49
C ARG A 126 11.05 6.99 -21.41
N PRO A 127 10.66 6.24 -22.45
CA PRO A 127 11.62 5.78 -23.45
C PRO A 127 12.28 6.99 -24.12
N ASP A 128 13.61 7.03 -24.13
CA ASP A 128 14.35 8.07 -24.85
C ASP A 128 14.04 7.97 -26.34
N THR A 129 13.36 8.97 -26.88
CA THR A 129 13.08 9.13 -28.32
C THR A 129 14.27 9.71 -29.08
N SER A 130 15.43 9.88 -28.45
CA SER A 130 16.57 10.60 -28.99
C SER A 130 17.57 9.77 -29.81
N SER A 131 17.32 8.49 -30.09
CA SER A 131 18.28 7.65 -30.82
C SER A 131 18.05 7.52 -32.36
N THR A 132 17.20 8.38 -32.95
CA THR A 132 16.87 8.25 -34.40
C THR A 132 17.46 9.36 -35.28
N SER A 133 18.42 10.15 -34.83
CA SER A 133 18.92 11.28 -35.62
C SER A 133 20.42 11.27 -35.95
N VAL A 134 21.09 10.12 -35.97
CA VAL A 134 22.46 10.04 -36.46
C VAL A 134 22.65 8.80 -37.36
N VAL A 135 21.97 8.80 -38.53
CA VAL A 135 22.47 8.10 -39.72
C VAL A 135 22.00 8.89 -40.91
N GLY A 136 22.84 9.76 -41.38
CA GLY A 136 22.64 10.51 -42.63
C GLY A 136 23.78 11.49 -42.85
N ASP A 137 24.90 10.97 -43.32
CA ASP A 137 25.73 11.57 -44.40
C ASP A 137 26.85 10.60 -44.72
#